data_84d0850dd02e55081a72e43ca2a33f3c
#
_entry.id   84d0850dd02e55081a72e43ca2a33f3c
#
_cell.length_a   1.000
_cell.length_b   1.000
_cell.length_c   1.000
_cell.angle_alpha   90.00
_cell.angle_beta   90.00
_cell.angle_gamma   90.00
#
_symmetry.space_group_name_H-M   'P 1'
#
loop_
_entity.id
_entity.type
_entity.pdbx_description
1 polymer ?
#
loop_
_entity_poly.entity_id
_entity_poly.type
_entity_poly.pdbx_seq_one_letter_code
_entity_poly.pdbx_strand_id
1 'polypeptide(L)'
;MKGKNVILSLILISCFILFGYYYKSMYVSNSIEAINMKAMNKKYVYPLGEIVGIKATTDGVLVIGYEEENIEYIGGIEKGDNIIAINDIKIENVQDISEILEDVNEDEVKITLTRDENCIDENIKLKKYGKDKRLGLWVRDRISGVGTITFYDPQEAVFKGIGHAIIDSDTNELLKIKQGYIYKPKKLNIEKGTNEKTGYLYGDFDLKSPIGEFKCNSNFGITGIYNSEKKKSTQLMEVGSEKDINLGKAYILLEDKNKNTVSYDINIIDISTDEQSTRQISIEVTDDRLINYTGGIIQGMSGAPIIQDNKLIGAVTHVIKDNPKKGYGIFIEEMIKLENKD
;
A
#
# COMPACT_ATOMS: atom_id res chain seq x y z
N MET A 1 -56.74 33.58 -3.25
CA MET A 1 -55.54 32.91 -3.79
C MET A 1 -54.23 33.67 -3.55
N LYS A 2 -54.17 34.99 -3.53
CA LYS A 2 -52.93 35.78 -3.36
C LYS A 2 -52.22 35.60 -2.00
N GLY A 3 -52.97 35.44 -0.87
CA GLY A 3 -52.36 35.30 0.46
C GLY A 3 -51.64 33.99 0.74
N LYS A 4 -52.09 32.87 0.15
CA LYS A 4 -51.43 31.55 0.33
C LYS A 4 -50.06 31.50 -0.33
N ASN A 5 -49.89 32.17 -1.49
CA ASN A 5 -48.58 32.18 -2.18
C ASN A 5 -47.55 33.05 -1.47
N VAL A 6 -47.98 34.12 -0.79
CA VAL A 6 -47.10 34.97 0.01
C VAL A 6 -46.61 34.23 1.25
N ILE A 7 -47.46 33.46 1.95
CA ILE A 7 -47.06 32.66 3.11
C ILE A 7 -46.10 31.55 2.68
N LEU A 8 -46.32 30.86 1.56
CA LEU A 8 -45.45 29.82 1.04
C LEU A 8 -44.08 30.38 0.68
N SER A 9 -44.01 31.56 0.05
CA SER A 9 -42.74 32.24 -0.25
C SER A 9 -41.95 32.63 1.02
N LEU A 10 -42.62 33.10 2.05
CA LEU A 10 -41.99 33.44 3.34
C LEU A 10 -41.43 32.20 4.05
N ILE A 11 -42.15 31.07 3.99
CA ILE A 11 -41.65 29.79 4.53
C ILE A 11 -40.41 29.30 3.77
N LEU A 12 -40.43 29.36 2.43
CA LEU A 12 -39.27 28.99 1.61
C LEU A 12 -38.05 29.86 1.90
N ILE A 13 -38.23 31.19 2.04
CA ILE A 13 -37.13 32.10 2.40
C ILE A 13 -36.58 31.79 3.80
N SER A 14 -37.44 31.52 4.77
CA SER A 14 -37.01 31.13 6.11
C SER A 14 -36.24 29.82 6.14
N CYS A 15 -36.67 28.82 5.36
CA CYS A 15 -35.95 27.54 5.20
C CYS A 15 -34.56 27.75 4.55
N PHE A 16 -34.47 28.61 3.55
CA PHE A 16 -33.19 28.96 2.93
C PHE A 16 -32.21 29.66 3.90
N ILE A 17 -32.75 30.59 4.71
CA ILE A 17 -31.93 31.28 5.74
C ILE A 17 -31.47 30.32 6.80
N LEU A 18 -32.34 29.43 7.29
CA LEU A 18 -31.99 28.41 8.28
C LEU A 18 -30.98 27.39 7.73
N PHE A 19 -31.14 26.96 6.50
CA PHE A 19 -30.21 26.08 5.81
C PHE A 19 -28.83 26.74 5.61
N GLY A 20 -28.80 28.01 5.19
CA GLY A 20 -27.57 28.80 5.10
C GLY A 20 -26.87 29.00 6.45
N TYR A 21 -27.64 29.23 7.50
CA TYR A 21 -27.07 29.34 8.87
C TYR A 21 -26.51 28.01 9.38
N TYR A 22 -27.20 26.90 9.12
CA TYR A 22 -26.75 25.55 9.46
C TYR A 22 -25.47 25.20 8.70
N TYR A 23 -25.42 25.48 7.40
CA TYR A 23 -24.25 25.23 6.55
C TYR A 23 -23.04 26.06 6.99
N LYS A 24 -23.26 27.35 7.31
CA LYS A 24 -22.22 28.24 7.83
C LYS A 24 -21.72 27.79 9.21
N SER A 25 -22.62 27.37 10.09
CA SER A 25 -22.27 26.84 11.42
C SER A 25 -21.41 25.57 11.33
N MET A 26 -21.76 24.65 10.43
CA MET A 26 -21.03 23.43 10.19
C MET A 26 -19.64 23.70 9.58
N TYR A 27 -19.54 24.68 8.67
CA TYR A 27 -18.27 25.08 8.05
C TYR A 27 -17.34 25.76 9.07
N VAL A 28 -17.87 26.63 9.92
CA VAL A 28 -17.11 27.29 10.99
C VAL A 28 -16.66 26.31 12.05
N SER A 29 -17.51 25.35 12.45
CA SER A 29 -17.13 24.29 13.40
C SER A 29 -15.96 23.44 12.88
N ASN A 30 -16.03 22.99 11.62
CA ASN A 30 -14.96 22.22 11.01
C ASN A 30 -13.65 23.03 10.87
N SER A 31 -13.76 24.35 10.62
CA SER A 31 -12.60 25.23 10.51
C SER A 31 -11.94 25.49 11.87
N ILE A 32 -12.73 25.62 12.94
CA ILE A 32 -12.22 25.79 14.32
C ILE A 32 -11.56 24.50 14.79
N GLU A 33 -12.13 23.33 14.47
CA GLU A 33 -11.52 22.04 14.78
C GLU A 33 -10.17 21.88 14.10
N ALA A 34 -10.07 22.20 12.80
CA ALA A 34 -8.82 22.16 12.05
C ALA A 34 -7.75 23.14 12.57
N ILE A 35 -8.16 24.33 13.03
CA ILE A 35 -7.25 25.32 13.62
C ILE A 35 -6.76 24.85 15.00
N ASN A 36 -7.64 24.27 15.82
CA ASN A 36 -7.28 23.74 17.12
C ASN A 36 -6.34 22.53 17.00
N MET A 37 -6.54 21.65 16.02
CA MET A 37 -5.64 20.54 15.70
C MET A 37 -4.22 21.03 15.36
N LYS A 38 -4.11 22.06 14.53
CA LYS A 38 -2.82 22.66 14.14
C LYS A 38 -2.09 23.34 15.32
N ALA A 39 -2.85 23.93 16.25
CA ALA A 39 -2.32 24.58 17.45
C ALA A 39 -1.80 23.61 18.52
N MET A 40 -2.25 22.34 18.49
CA MET A 40 -1.85 21.31 19.47
C MET A 40 -0.65 20.46 19.04
N ASN A 41 -0.05 20.71 17.88
CA ASN A 41 1.04 19.88 17.31
C ASN A 41 0.72 18.38 17.17
N LYS A 42 -0.59 18.03 17.13
CA LYS A 42 -1.09 16.65 17.03
C LYS A 42 -1.56 16.36 15.61
N LYS A 43 -1.17 15.22 15.08
CA LYS A 43 -1.63 14.76 13.76
C LYS A 43 -2.92 13.95 13.93
N TYR A 44 -3.88 14.16 13.02
CA TYR A 44 -5.15 13.43 12.99
C TYR A 44 -5.38 12.85 11.59
N VAL A 45 -5.82 11.61 11.54
CA VAL A 45 -6.04 10.88 10.30
C VAL A 45 -7.35 10.08 10.34
N TYR A 46 -7.81 9.59 9.20
CA TYR A 46 -8.92 8.64 9.12
C TYR A 46 -8.35 7.21 8.99
N PRO A 47 -8.35 6.37 10.04
CA PRO A 47 -7.97 4.97 9.93
C PRO A 47 -8.99 4.24 9.04
N LEU A 48 -8.56 3.42 8.10
CA LEU A 48 -9.46 2.84 7.09
C LEU A 48 -9.67 1.34 7.23
N GLY A 49 -8.62 0.52 7.24
CA GLY A 49 -8.75 -0.93 7.23
C GLY A 49 -9.36 -1.48 5.93
N GLU A 50 -9.34 -0.69 4.84
CA GLU A 50 -9.89 -1.06 3.53
C GLU A 50 -8.96 -2.03 2.80
N ILE A 51 -9.49 -3.20 2.41
CA ILE A 51 -8.75 -4.20 1.63
C ILE A 51 -8.74 -3.77 0.16
N VAL A 52 -7.56 -3.76 -0.45
CA VAL A 52 -7.37 -3.34 -1.85
C VAL A 52 -6.52 -4.31 -2.64
N GLY A 53 -6.82 -4.42 -3.93
CA GLY A 53 -5.90 -4.97 -4.90
C GLY A 53 -4.86 -3.94 -5.29
N ILE A 54 -3.63 -4.38 -5.44
CA ILE A 54 -2.48 -3.54 -5.78
C ILE A 54 -1.94 -4.02 -7.12
N LYS A 55 -1.71 -3.09 -8.05
CA LYS A 55 -0.93 -3.34 -9.26
C LYS A 55 0.05 -2.20 -9.44
N ALA A 56 1.29 -2.54 -9.75
CA ALA A 56 2.31 -1.54 -10.05
C ALA A 56 3.24 -2.01 -11.16
N THR A 57 3.84 -1.03 -11.85
CA THR A 57 4.94 -1.21 -12.78
C THR A 57 6.22 -0.70 -12.12
N THR A 58 7.32 -1.37 -12.39
CA THR A 58 8.65 -0.95 -11.94
C THR A 58 9.20 0.20 -12.80
N ASP A 59 10.15 0.93 -12.29
CA ASP A 59 10.92 1.88 -13.08
C ASP A 59 12.10 1.14 -13.72
N GLY A 60 11.92 0.75 -15.00
CA GLY A 60 12.77 -0.20 -15.70
C GLY A 60 12.32 -1.66 -15.52
N VAL A 61 13.17 -2.60 -15.90
CA VAL A 61 12.88 -4.03 -15.95
C VAL A 61 13.83 -4.79 -15.02
N LEU A 62 13.30 -5.34 -13.94
CA LEU A 62 14.06 -6.05 -12.89
C LEU A 62 14.54 -7.41 -13.37
N VAL A 63 15.82 -7.71 -13.21
CA VAL A 63 16.42 -9.04 -13.45
C VAL A 63 16.15 -9.94 -12.24
N ILE A 64 15.42 -11.03 -12.46
CA ILE A 64 15.06 -11.99 -11.40
C ILE A 64 15.79 -13.34 -11.54
N GLY A 65 16.52 -13.55 -12.65
CA GLY A 65 17.28 -14.77 -12.86
C GLY A 65 17.82 -14.88 -14.29
N TYR A 66 18.36 -16.04 -14.60
CA TYR A 66 18.99 -16.36 -15.88
C TYR A 66 18.44 -17.67 -16.41
N GLU A 67 18.33 -17.77 -17.76
CA GLU A 67 18.03 -19.05 -18.41
C GLU A 67 19.22 -20.02 -18.27
N GLU A 68 20.45 -19.49 -18.30
CA GLU A 68 21.69 -20.24 -18.20
C GLU A 68 22.76 -19.36 -17.57
N GLU A 69 23.44 -19.85 -16.54
CA GLU A 69 24.54 -19.14 -15.85
C GLU A 69 25.84 -19.23 -16.67
N ASN A 70 25.91 -18.50 -17.79
CA ASN A 70 27.08 -18.39 -18.65
C ASN A 70 27.48 -16.93 -18.82
N ILE A 71 28.71 -16.60 -18.47
CA ILE A 71 29.25 -15.23 -18.47
C ILE A 71 29.13 -14.53 -19.84
N GLU A 72 29.16 -15.25 -20.95
CA GLU A 72 29.00 -14.67 -22.29
C GLU A 72 27.60 -14.09 -22.51
N TYR A 73 26.57 -14.63 -21.81
CA TYR A 73 25.18 -14.24 -21.95
C TYR A 73 24.67 -13.36 -20.81
N ILE A 74 25.36 -13.33 -19.70
CA ILE A 74 24.98 -12.51 -18.55
C ILE A 74 25.93 -11.33 -18.29
N GLY A 75 27.19 -11.39 -18.80
CA GLY A 75 28.21 -10.38 -18.51
C GLY A 75 28.41 -10.20 -17.03
N GLY A 76 28.33 -8.95 -16.57
CA GLY A 76 28.33 -8.57 -15.17
C GLY A 76 26.93 -8.34 -14.59
N ILE A 77 25.86 -8.77 -15.26
CA ILE A 77 24.46 -8.56 -14.80
C ILE A 77 24.17 -9.49 -13.62
N GLU A 78 23.56 -8.93 -12.57
CA GLU A 78 23.22 -9.65 -11.34
C GLU A 78 21.68 -9.66 -11.12
N LYS A 79 21.21 -10.63 -10.32
CA LYS A 79 19.80 -10.59 -9.84
C LYS A 79 19.62 -9.35 -8.96
N GLY A 80 18.52 -8.62 -9.16
CA GLY A 80 18.28 -7.35 -8.51
C GLY A 80 18.64 -6.14 -9.38
N ASP A 81 19.42 -6.32 -10.45
CA ASP A 81 19.68 -5.25 -11.42
C ASP A 81 18.40 -4.78 -12.09
N ASN A 82 18.30 -3.48 -12.31
CA ASN A 82 17.18 -2.90 -13.00
C ASN A 82 17.62 -2.37 -14.37
N ILE A 83 17.24 -3.06 -15.45
CA ILE A 83 17.59 -2.66 -16.82
C ILE A 83 16.78 -1.45 -17.23
N ILE A 84 17.45 -0.39 -17.68
CA ILE A 84 16.84 0.88 -18.06
C ILE A 84 17.03 1.25 -19.54
N ALA A 85 18.02 0.67 -20.22
CA ALA A 85 18.21 0.85 -21.66
C ALA A 85 18.94 -0.34 -22.31
N ILE A 86 18.74 -0.50 -23.63
CA ILE A 86 19.47 -1.41 -24.50
C ILE A 86 19.96 -0.60 -25.70
N ASN A 87 21.28 -0.65 -25.99
CA ASN A 87 21.93 0.14 -27.04
C ASN A 87 21.53 1.63 -26.99
N ASP A 88 21.50 2.21 -25.78
CA ASP A 88 21.10 3.59 -25.48
C ASP A 88 19.60 3.90 -25.75
N ILE A 89 18.80 2.91 -26.14
CA ILE A 89 17.34 3.04 -26.28
C ILE A 89 16.70 2.73 -24.93
N LYS A 90 16.00 3.72 -24.36
CA LYS A 90 15.29 3.57 -23.07
C LYS A 90 14.26 2.47 -23.15
N ILE A 91 14.18 1.64 -22.11
CA ILE A 91 13.12 0.66 -21.89
C ILE A 91 12.29 1.01 -20.67
N GLU A 92 11.01 0.71 -20.73
CA GLU A 92 10.05 0.98 -19.64
C GLU A 92 9.33 -0.28 -19.19
N ASN A 93 9.34 -1.33 -20.02
CA ASN A 93 8.67 -2.60 -19.76
C ASN A 93 9.33 -3.73 -20.56
N VAL A 94 8.92 -4.98 -20.26
CA VAL A 94 9.47 -6.20 -20.92
C VAL A 94 9.20 -6.23 -22.42
N GLN A 95 8.09 -5.64 -22.89
CA GLN A 95 7.76 -5.63 -24.32
C GLN A 95 8.76 -4.79 -25.12
N ASP A 96 9.23 -3.65 -24.58
CA ASP A 96 10.23 -2.79 -25.24
C ASP A 96 11.52 -3.57 -25.53
N ILE A 97 11.91 -4.49 -24.62
CA ILE A 97 13.06 -5.37 -24.84
C ILE A 97 12.88 -6.20 -26.13
N SER A 98 11.71 -6.81 -26.29
CA SER A 98 11.42 -7.64 -27.45
C SER A 98 11.44 -6.82 -28.74
N GLU A 99 10.81 -5.64 -28.73
CA GLU A 99 10.74 -4.73 -29.88
C GLU A 99 12.14 -4.23 -30.29
N ILE A 100 12.99 -3.86 -29.34
CA ILE A 100 14.37 -3.43 -29.62
C ILE A 100 15.19 -4.59 -30.23
N LEU A 101 15.07 -5.80 -29.67
CA LEU A 101 15.84 -6.94 -30.11
C LEU A 101 15.42 -7.46 -31.51
N GLU A 102 14.21 -7.20 -31.99
CA GLU A 102 13.78 -7.49 -33.36
C GLU A 102 14.59 -6.70 -34.39
N ASP A 103 14.97 -5.46 -34.09
CA ASP A 103 15.73 -4.57 -34.98
C ASP A 103 17.26 -4.73 -34.85
N VAL A 104 17.75 -5.43 -33.82
CA VAL A 104 19.18 -5.65 -33.58
C VAL A 104 19.72 -6.70 -34.56
N ASN A 105 20.73 -6.34 -35.33
CA ASN A 105 21.41 -7.26 -36.26
C ASN A 105 22.64 -7.94 -35.62
N GLU A 106 23.26 -7.29 -34.67
CA GLU A 106 24.44 -7.73 -33.93
C GLU A 106 24.13 -8.92 -33.02
N ASP A 107 25.15 -9.71 -32.70
CA ASP A 107 25.05 -10.83 -31.78
C ASP A 107 25.31 -10.43 -30.30
N GLU A 108 25.58 -9.16 -30.06
CA GLU A 108 25.90 -8.57 -28.76
C GLU A 108 25.19 -7.22 -28.62
N VAL A 109 24.75 -6.91 -27.42
CA VAL A 109 24.10 -5.65 -27.09
C VAL A 109 24.70 -5.05 -25.81
N LYS A 110 24.69 -3.72 -25.75
CA LYS A 110 24.99 -2.97 -24.55
C LYS A 110 23.71 -2.86 -23.70
N ILE A 111 23.76 -3.31 -22.46
CA ILE A 111 22.72 -3.16 -21.45
C ILE A 111 23.13 -2.05 -20.49
N THR A 112 22.30 -1.03 -20.35
CA THR A 112 22.44 -0.04 -19.28
C THR A 112 21.46 -0.41 -18.15
N LEU A 113 22.00 -0.57 -16.95
CA LEU A 113 21.25 -0.97 -15.76
C LEU A 113 21.56 -0.08 -14.56
N THR A 114 20.73 -0.14 -13.53
CA THR A 114 20.99 0.45 -12.23
C THR A 114 21.15 -0.63 -11.17
N ARG A 115 22.23 -0.53 -10.35
CA ARG A 115 22.54 -1.35 -9.18
C ARG A 115 22.97 -0.42 -8.06
N ASP A 116 22.37 -0.53 -6.86
CA ASP A 116 22.71 0.33 -5.71
C ASP A 116 22.80 1.82 -6.08
N GLU A 117 21.80 2.30 -6.87
CA GLU A 117 21.72 3.68 -7.40
C GLU A 117 22.83 4.08 -8.43
N ASN A 118 23.76 3.20 -8.71
CA ASN A 118 24.79 3.42 -9.74
C ASN A 118 24.29 2.97 -11.11
N CYS A 119 24.61 3.76 -12.14
CA CYS A 119 24.37 3.37 -13.53
C CYS A 119 25.59 2.61 -14.06
N ILE A 120 25.34 1.41 -14.62
CA ILE A 120 26.36 0.47 -15.10
C ILE A 120 26.04 0.08 -16.53
N ASP A 121 27.05 0.03 -17.40
CA ASP A 121 26.94 -0.50 -18.75
C ASP A 121 27.61 -1.88 -18.81
N GLU A 122 26.88 -2.87 -19.33
CA GLU A 122 27.36 -4.24 -19.54
C GLU A 122 27.11 -4.68 -20.99
N ASN A 123 28.04 -5.45 -21.55
CA ASN A 123 27.86 -6.06 -22.86
C ASN A 123 27.56 -7.54 -22.71
N ILE A 124 26.49 -8.01 -23.36
CA ILE A 124 26.09 -9.42 -23.33
C ILE A 124 25.81 -9.94 -24.72
N LYS A 125 26.07 -11.24 -24.94
CA LYS A 125 25.69 -11.93 -26.18
C LYS A 125 24.22 -12.28 -26.16
N LEU A 126 23.59 -12.14 -27.33
CA LEU A 126 22.20 -12.54 -27.53
C LEU A 126 22.09 -14.04 -27.78
N LYS A 127 21.13 -14.67 -27.11
CA LYS A 127 20.74 -16.05 -27.41
C LYS A 127 19.86 -16.09 -28.66
N LYS A 128 20.15 -17.01 -29.59
CA LYS A 128 19.41 -17.18 -30.84
C LYS A 128 18.44 -18.35 -30.74
N TYR A 129 17.18 -18.10 -31.00
CA TYR A 129 16.09 -19.09 -31.06
C TYR A 129 15.43 -19.02 -32.45
N GLY A 130 16.06 -19.69 -33.43
CA GLY A 130 15.66 -19.58 -34.82
C GLY A 130 15.93 -18.17 -35.37
N LYS A 131 14.89 -17.39 -35.63
CA LYS A 131 15.00 -15.99 -36.05
C LYS A 131 14.96 -14.99 -34.87
N ASP A 132 14.49 -15.43 -33.72
CA ASP A 132 14.33 -14.57 -32.56
C ASP A 132 15.64 -14.46 -31.78
N LYS A 133 15.88 -13.27 -31.22
CA LYS A 133 17.01 -13.00 -30.32
C LYS A 133 16.46 -12.68 -28.92
N ARG A 134 17.15 -13.16 -27.89
CA ARG A 134 16.76 -12.94 -26.49
C ARG A 134 17.97 -12.61 -25.63
N LEU A 135 17.76 -11.88 -24.54
CA LEU A 135 18.80 -11.59 -23.55
C LEU A 135 19.23 -12.85 -22.77
N GLY A 136 18.35 -13.86 -22.65
CA GLY A 136 18.60 -15.02 -21.80
C GLY A 136 18.44 -14.73 -20.31
N LEU A 137 17.72 -13.65 -19.99
CA LEU A 137 17.43 -13.20 -18.62
C LEU A 137 15.96 -13.45 -18.28
N TRP A 138 15.70 -13.81 -17.04
CA TRP A 138 14.36 -13.78 -16.47
C TRP A 138 14.12 -12.39 -15.90
N VAL A 139 13.06 -11.73 -16.32
CA VAL A 139 12.83 -10.33 -16.02
C VAL A 139 11.39 -10.07 -15.60
N ARG A 140 11.19 -9.00 -14.83
CA ARG A 140 9.88 -8.56 -14.32
C ARG A 140 9.73 -7.05 -14.41
N ASP A 141 8.57 -6.58 -14.88
CA ASP A 141 8.21 -5.16 -14.97
C ASP A 141 6.92 -4.83 -14.22
N ARG A 142 6.25 -5.83 -13.65
CA ARG A 142 4.93 -5.68 -13.01
C ARG A 142 4.81 -6.54 -11.78
N ILE A 143 4.06 -5.98 -10.82
CA ILE A 143 3.65 -6.70 -9.62
C ILE A 143 2.15 -6.58 -9.42
N SER A 144 1.60 -7.56 -8.73
CA SER A 144 0.22 -7.52 -8.24
C SER A 144 0.12 -8.20 -6.89
N GLY A 145 -0.77 -7.69 -6.04
CA GLY A 145 -0.96 -8.23 -4.70
C GLY A 145 -2.26 -7.75 -4.08
N VAL A 146 -2.46 -8.12 -2.83
CA VAL A 146 -3.54 -7.65 -1.97
C VAL A 146 -2.93 -7.06 -0.72
N GLY A 147 -3.46 -5.93 -0.26
CA GLY A 147 -3.02 -5.27 0.97
C GLY A 147 -4.17 -4.50 1.60
N THR A 148 -3.87 -3.82 2.69
CA THR A 148 -4.85 -3.02 3.44
C THR A 148 -4.35 -1.58 3.54
N ILE A 149 -5.25 -0.63 3.28
CA ILE A 149 -4.98 0.80 3.49
C ILE A 149 -5.09 1.11 4.97
N THR A 150 -4.02 1.65 5.54
CA THR A 150 -3.94 1.94 6.97
C THR A 150 -4.75 3.18 7.31
N PHE A 151 -4.46 4.29 6.64
CA PHE A 151 -5.18 5.54 6.89
C PHE A 151 -5.17 6.48 5.68
N TYR A 152 -6.08 7.45 5.73
CA TYR A 152 -6.09 8.64 4.88
C TYR A 152 -5.73 9.86 5.72
N ASP A 153 -4.75 10.62 5.28
CA ASP A 153 -4.35 11.90 5.86
C ASP A 153 -5.11 13.03 5.15
N PRO A 154 -6.03 13.74 5.83
CA PRO A 154 -6.78 14.83 5.19
C PRO A 154 -5.97 16.11 5.02
N GLN A 155 -4.84 16.28 5.71
CA GLN A 155 -3.99 17.47 5.59
C GLN A 155 -3.11 17.40 4.35
N GLU A 156 -2.55 16.23 4.08
CA GLU A 156 -1.66 15.97 2.94
C GLU A 156 -2.41 15.41 1.73
N ALA A 157 -3.68 15.02 1.91
CA ALA A 157 -4.55 14.39 0.92
C ALA A 157 -4.01 13.05 0.38
N VAL A 158 -3.24 12.32 1.18
CA VAL A 158 -2.62 11.04 0.81
C VAL A 158 -3.19 9.88 1.62
N PHE A 159 -3.09 8.68 1.07
CA PHE A 159 -3.23 7.45 1.84
C PHE A 159 -1.87 6.85 2.17
N LYS A 160 -1.82 6.07 3.26
CA LYS A 160 -0.70 5.17 3.55
C LYS A 160 -1.23 3.77 3.84
N GLY A 161 -0.47 2.75 3.42
CA GLY A 161 -0.92 1.37 3.55
C GLY A 161 0.21 0.36 3.56
N ILE A 162 -0.15 -0.91 3.81
CA ILE A 162 0.69 -2.10 3.85
C ILE A 162 1.61 -2.17 5.08
N GLY A 163 2.26 -1.08 5.49
CA GLY A 163 3.14 -1.03 6.67
C GLY A 163 4.51 -1.70 6.51
N HIS A 164 4.83 -2.21 5.33
CA HIS A 164 6.15 -2.75 4.97
C HIS A 164 6.42 -2.55 3.48
N ALA A 165 7.66 -2.73 3.06
CA ALA A 165 8.06 -2.64 1.67
C ALA A 165 7.29 -3.63 0.77
N ILE A 166 7.01 -3.21 -0.45
CA ILE A 166 6.76 -4.15 -1.54
C ILE A 166 8.13 -4.56 -2.09
N ILE A 167 8.49 -5.81 -1.87
CA ILE A 167 9.75 -6.41 -2.32
C ILE A 167 9.47 -7.45 -3.41
N ASP A 168 10.44 -7.68 -4.26
CA ASP A 168 10.42 -8.80 -5.19
C ASP A 168 10.73 -10.10 -4.47
N SER A 169 9.94 -11.16 -4.71
CA SER A 169 10.07 -12.44 -4.00
C SER A 169 11.29 -13.26 -4.42
N ASP A 170 11.85 -13.00 -5.60
CA ASP A 170 12.97 -13.76 -6.15
C ASP A 170 14.33 -13.12 -5.82
N THR A 171 14.34 -11.78 -5.65
CA THR A 171 15.57 -11.01 -5.38
C THR A 171 15.64 -10.47 -3.95
N ASN A 172 14.52 -10.40 -3.23
CA ASN A 172 14.37 -9.69 -1.95
C ASN A 172 14.64 -8.17 -2.03
N GLU A 173 14.72 -7.59 -3.22
CA GLU A 173 14.98 -6.17 -3.41
C GLU A 173 13.72 -5.32 -3.26
N LEU A 174 13.88 -4.11 -2.71
CA LEU A 174 12.84 -3.09 -2.69
C LEU A 174 12.50 -2.69 -4.13
N LEU A 175 11.23 -2.84 -4.51
CA LEU A 175 10.79 -2.48 -5.86
C LEU A 175 10.72 -0.96 -6.03
N LYS A 176 11.47 -0.43 -6.99
CA LYS A 176 11.34 0.96 -7.45
C LYS A 176 10.08 1.05 -8.32
N ILE A 177 9.06 1.73 -7.80
CA ILE A 177 7.76 1.84 -8.46
C ILE A 177 7.72 3.05 -9.38
N LYS A 178 7.50 2.81 -10.68
CA LYS A 178 7.22 3.87 -11.66
C LYS A 178 5.80 4.39 -11.50
N GLN A 179 4.82 3.46 -11.43
CA GLN A 179 3.41 3.77 -11.28
C GLN A 179 2.67 2.61 -10.62
N GLY A 180 1.97 2.89 -9.55
CA GLY A 180 1.13 1.93 -8.85
C GLY A 180 -0.30 2.41 -8.73
N TYR A 181 -1.23 1.47 -8.68
CA TYR A 181 -2.66 1.72 -8.50
C TYR A 181 -3.24 0.78 -7.46
N ILE A 182 -4.22 1.27 -6.71
CA ILE A 182 -5.03 0.48 -5.80
C ILE A 182 -6.47 0.39 -6.31
N TYR A 183 -7.09 -0.77 -6.11
CA TYR A 183 -8.40 -1.12 -6.68
C TYR A 183 -9.33 -1.72 -5.65
N LYS A 184 -10.65 -1.42 -5.77
CA LYS A 184 -11.67 -2.08 -4.94
C LYS A 184 -11.83 -3.55 -5.31
N PRO A 185 -12.01 -4.43 -4.32
CA PRO A 185 -12.37 -5.81 -4.60
C PRO A 185 -13.81 -5.87 -5.15
N LYS A 186 -14.01 -6.58 -6.28
CA LYS A 186 -15.33 -7.01 -6.76
C LYS A 186 -15.79 -8.20 -5.95
N LYS A 187 -14.91 -9.19 -5.83
CA LYS A 187 -15.10 -10.41 -5.04
C LYS A 187 -13.84 -10.69 -4.26
N LEU A 188 -13.96 -10.89 -2.97
CA LEU A 188 -12.87 -11.26 -2.08
C LEU A 188 -13.09 -12.68 -1.58
N ASN A 189 -12.05 -13.48 -1.61
CA ASN A 189 -12.02 -14.84 -1.08
C ASN A 189 -10.91 -14.93 -0.02
N ILE A 190 -11.00 -15.92 0.85
CA ILE A 190 -10.08 -16.12 1.96
C ILE A 190 -9.64 -17.58 1.95
N GLU A 191 -8.34 -17.78 1.92
CA GLU A 191 -7.72 -19.02 2.39
C GLU A 191 -7.35 -18.82 3.85
N LYS A 192 -7.96 -19.58 4.74
CA LYS A 192 -7.73 -19.41 6.18
C LYS A 192 -6.33 -19.83 6.59
N GLY A 193 -5.78 -19.08 7.54
CA GLY A 193 -4.54 -19.44 8.22
C GLY A 193 -4.75 -20.62 9.18
N THR A 194 -3.76 -21.50 9.24
CA THR A 194 -3.65 -22.61 10.19
C THR A 194 -2.23 -22.67 10.72
N ASN A 195 -1.96 -23.47 11.73
CA ASN A 195 -0.60 -23.67 12.23
C ASN A 195 0.34 -24.32 11.20
N GLU A 196 -0.18 -24.90 10.14
CA GLU A 196 0.58 -25.58 9.09
C GLU A 196 0.74 -24.70 7.84
N LYS A 197 -0.19 -23.75 7.62
CA LYS A 197 -0.23 -22.95 6.40
C LYS A 197 -0.64 -21.51 6.68
N THR A 198 0.17 -20.59 6.18
CA THR A 198 -0.18 -19.15 6.17
C THR A 198 -1.39 -18.93 5.26
N GLY A 199 -2.45 -18.31 5.78
CA GLY A 199 -3.61 -17.92 5.00
C GLY A 199 -3.36 -16.67 4.16
N TYR A 200 -4.25 -16.40 3.21
CA TYR A 200 -4.15 -15.23 2.34
C TYR A 200 -5.51 -14.77 1.79
N LEU A 201 -5.58 -13.48 1.50
CA LEU A 201 -6.68 -12.86 0.78
C LEU A 201 -6.40 -12.91 -0.72
N TYR A 202 -7.41 -13.23 -1.52
CA TYR A 202 -7.33 -13.21 -2.98
C TYR A 202 -8.70 -12.90 -3.58
N GLY A 203 -8.73 -12.48 -4.83
CA GLY A 203 -10.02 -12.20 -5.46
C GLY A 203 -9.91 -11.43 -6.77
N ASP A 204 -11.07 -10.97 -7.24
CA ASP A 204 -11.20 -10.15 -8.42
C ASP A 204 -11.31 -8.67 -8.01
N PHE A 205 -10.60 -7.81 -8.72
CA PHE A 205 -10.56 -6.38 -8.46
C PHE A 205 -11.09 -5.58 -9.65
N ASP A 206 -11.64 -4.38 -9.38
CA ASP A 206 -12.14 -3.50 -10.44
C ASP A 206 -11.01 -2.70 -11.11
N LEU A 207 -10.26 -3.38 -11.97
CA LEU A 207 -9.11 -2.80 -12.66
C LEU A 207 -9.44 -1.65 -13.63
N LYS A 208 -10.73 -1.37 -13.87
CA LYS A 208 -11.15 -0.26 -14.72
C LYS A 208 -11.24 1.07 -13.97
N SER A 209 -11.35 1.01 -12.65
CA SER A 209 -11.61 2.17 -11.80
C SER A 209 -10.68 2.15 -10.59
N PRO A 210 -9.42 2.61 -10.72
CA PRO A 210 -8.53 2.72 -9.58
C PRO A 210 -9.09 3.73 -8.58
N ILE A 211 -8.97 3.42 -7.30
CA ILE A 211 -9.41 4.27 -6.19
C ILE A 211 -8.27 5.07 -5.58
N GLY A 212 -7.06 4.88 -6.08
CA GLY A 212 -5.88 5.65 -5.73
C GLY A 212 -4.69 5.23 -6.56
N GLU A 213 -3.67 6.06 -6.52
CA GLU A 213 -2.40 5.86 -7.22
C GLU A 213 -1.22 6.13 -6.28
N PHE A 214 -0.09 5.45 -6.48
CA PHE A 214 1.11 5.64 -5.70
C PHE A 214 2.37 5.48 -6.55
N LYS A 215 3.45 6.12 -6.11
CA LYS A 215 4.81 5.96 -6.66
C LYS A 215 5.81 5.68 -5.54
N CYS A 216 5.48 6.09 -4.31
CA CYS A 216 6.33 5.85 -3.17
C CYS A 216 6.09 4.43 -2.62
N ASN A 217 7.16 3.63 -2.63
CA ASN A 217 7.29 2.35 -1.95
C ASN A 217 8.54 2.44 -1.06
N SER A 218 8.36 2.28 0.22
CA SER A 218 9.42 2.42 1.22
C SER A 218 9.45 1.22 2.15
N ASN A 219 10.44 1.13 3.02
CA ASN A 219 10.51 0.08 4.04
C ASN A 219 9.26 0.03 4.93
N PHE A 220 8.49 1.11 5.02
CA PHE A 220 7.34 1.24 5.91
C PHE A 220 5.99 1.30 5.17
N GLY A 221 5.98 0.93 3.90
CA GLY A 221 4.77 0.81 3.10
C GLY A 221 4.68 1.74 1.91
N ILE A 222 3.46 1.86 1.37
CA ILE A 222 3.16 2.69 0.21
C ILE A 222 2.46 3.97 0.61
N THR A 223 2.75 5.05 -0.13
CA THR A 223 2.10 6.36 0.01
C THR A 223 1.62 6.84 -1.35
N GLY A 224 0.40 7.38 -1.40
CA GLY A 224 -0.18 7.86 -2.66
C GLY A 224 -1.45 8.66 -2.51
N ILE A 225 -2.01 9.10 -3.64
CA ILE A 225 -3.24 9.88 -3.71
C ILE A 225 -4.45 8.94 -3.63
N TYR A 226 -5.43 9.30 -2.82
CA TYR A 226 -6.61 8.49 -2.57
C TYR A 226 -7.89 9.18 -3.05
N ASN A 227 -8.59 8.56 -3.99
CA ASN A 227 -9.78 9.11 -4.65
C ASN A 227 -11.10 8.43 -4.23
N SER A 228 -11.07 7.56 -3.20
CA SER A 228 -12.27 6.85 -2.75
C SER A 228 -13.17 7.72 -1.88
N GLU A 229 -14.48 7.54 -2.00
CA GLU A 229 -15.51 8.10 -1.11
C GLU A 229 -15.30 7.64 0.35
N LYS A 230 -14.64 6.49 0.57
CA LYS A 230 -14.35 5.94 1.91
C LYS A 230 -13.34 6.72 2.72
N LYS A 231 -12.64 7.71 2.16
CA LYS A 231 -11.61 8.48 2.87
C LYS A 231 -12.08 9.14 4.18
N LYS A 232 -13.39 9.27 4.37
CA LYS A 232 -14.03 9.79 5.58
C LYS A 232 -15.08 8.82 6.16
N SER A 233 -14.94 7.52 5.91
CA SER A 233 -15.91 6.52 6.36
C SER A 233 -15.80 6.18 7.84
N THR A 234 -14.67 6.53 8.48
CA THR A 234 -14.41 6.33 9.90
C THR A 234 -14.33 7.67 10.63
N GLN A 235 -14.24 7.61 11.94
CA GLN A 235 -14.03 8.80 12.75
C GLN A 235 -12.57 9.28 12.61
N LEU A 236 -12.39 10.61 12.56
CA LEU A 236 -11.09 11.24 12.64
C LEU A 236 -10.42 10.89 13.98
N MET A 237 -9.17 10.41 13.94
CA MET A 237 -8.49 9.85 15.08
C MET A 237 -7.10 10.47 15.25
N GLU A 238 -6.71 10.72 16.51
CA GLU A 238 -5.36 11.18 16.86
C GLU A 238 -4.35 10.09 16.51
N VAL A 239 -3.22 10.48 15.95
CA VAL A 239 -2.05 9.62 15.77
C VAL A 239 -1.34 9.52 17.12
N GLY A 240 -1.16 8.30 17.62
CA GLY A 240 -0.39 8.03 18.83
C GLY A 240 1.11 7.98 18.53
N SER A 241 1.90 8.17 19.57
CA SER A 241 3.34 7.96 19.57
C SER A 241 3.71 6.62 20.18
N GLU A 242 4.95 6.19 20.04
CA GLU A 242 5.50 5.00 20.71
C GLU A 242 5.18 4.99 22.22
N LYS A 243 5.25 6.17 22.87
CA LYS A 243 4.98 6.34 24.32
C LYS A 243 3.52 6.13 24.71
N ASP A 244 2.61 6.18 23.75
CA ASP A 244 1.18 5.92 23.96
C ASP A 244 0.85 4.42 23.92
N ILE A 245 1.80 3.56 23.50
CA ILE A 245 1.56 2.14 23.31
C ILE A 245 1.80 1.38 24.61
N ASN A 246 0.83 0.58 25.02
CA ASN A 246 0.89 -0.23 26.23
C ASN A 246 0.59 -1.71 25.91
N LEU A 247 1.15 -2.62 26.71
CA LEU A 247 0.76 -4.03 26.66
C LEU A 247 -0.72 -4.19 27.03
N GLY A 248 -1.41 -5.12 26.40
CA GLY A 248 -2.80 -5.45 26.69
C GLY A 248 -3.75 -5.13 25.54
N LYS A 249 -4.97 -4.74 25.86
CA LYS A 249 -6.08 -4.63 24.91
C LYS A 249 -5.86 -3.52 23.88
N ALA A 250 -6.09 -3.89 22.62
CA ALA A 250 -6.16 -3.01 21.47
C ALA A 250 -7.14 -3.62 20.44
N TYR A 251 -7.33 -3.00 19.31
CA TYR A 251 -8.09 -3.60 18.21
C TYR A 251 -7.49 -3.21 16.86
N ILE A 252 -7.78 -4.02 15.86
CA ILE A 252 -7.47 -3.71 14.45
C ILE A 252 -8.75 -3.39 13.71
N LEU A 253 -8.65 -2.55 12.69
CA LEU A 253 -9.74 -2.33 11.72
C LEU A 253 -9.48 -3.14 10.47
N LEU A 254 -10.51 -3.83 9.98
CA LEU A 254 -10.46 -4.57 8.73
C LEU A 254 -11.85 -4.66 8.09
N GLU A 255 -11.92 -4.63 6.78
CA GLU A 255 -13.18 -4.90 6.08
C GLU A 255 -13.62 -6.34 6.24
N ASP A 256 -14.90 -6.52 6.52
CA ASP A 256 -15.58 -7.82 6.50
C ASP A 256 -15.98 -8.20 5.06
N LYS A 257 -16.60 -9.38 4.91
CA LYS A 257 -17.13 -9.88 3.63
C LYS A 257 -18.18 -8.98 2.97
N ASN A 258 -18.81 -8.08 3.75
CA ASN A 258 -19.82 -7.14 3.28
C ASN A 258 -19.21 -5.75 2.98
N LYS A 259 -17.87 -5.63 3.05
CA LYS A 259 -17.11 -4.38 2.86
C LYS A 259 -17.41 -3.31 3.93
N ASN A 260 -17.84 -3.73 5.10
CA ASN A 260 -17.95 -2.86 6.28
C ASN A 260 -16.62 -2.89 7.03
N THR A 261 -16.14 -1.73 7.46
CA THR A 261 -15.01 -1.64 8.38
C THR A 261 -15.44 -2.11 9.76
N VAL A 262 -14.81 -3.16 10.26
CA VAL A 262 -15.12 -3.81 11.55
C VAL A 262 -13.89 -3.76 12.44
N SER A 263 -14.10 -3.51 13.73
CA SER A 263 -13.06 -3.65 14.76
C SER A 263 -12.97 -5.09 15.25
N TYR A 264 -11.75 -5.60 15.35
CA TYR A 264 -11.46 -6.94 15.88
C TYR A 264 -10.47 -6.81 17.04
N ASP A 265 -10.80 -7.41 18.16
CA ASP A 265 -10.01 -7.33 19.39
C ASP A 265 -8.68 -8.10 19.25
N ILE A 266 -7.63 -7.48 19.72
CA ILE A 266 -6.28 -8.04 19.84
C ILE A 266 -5.69 -7.71 21.21
N ASN A 267 -4.63 -8.39 21.60
CA ASN A 267 -3.73 -7.97 22.67
C ASN A 267 -2.36 -7.60 22.08
N ILE A 268 -1.81 -6.49 22.55
CA ILE A 268 -0.38 -6.18 22.39
C ILE A 268 0.35 -6.99 23.44
N ILE A 269 1.25 -7.89 23.00
CA ILE A 269 1.94 -8.85 23.88
C ILE A 269 3.41 -8.53 24.08
N ASP A 270 4.01 -7.72 23.18
CA ASP A 270 5.38 -7.24 23.29
C ASP A 270 5.60 -6.00 22.43
N ILE A 271 6.56 -5.14 22.79
CA ILE A 271 6.92 -3.91 22.09
C ILE A 271 8.44 -3.85 21.94
N SER A 272 8.93 -3.71 20.71
CA SER A 272 10.33 -3.52 20.39
C SER A 272 10.58 -2.12 19.85
N THR A 273 11.65 -1.48 20.30
CA THR A 273 12.06 -0.13 19.89
C THR A 273 13.09 -0.15 18.75
N ASP A 274 13.24 -1.28 18.05
CA ASP A 274 14.12 -1.37 16.89
C ASP A 274 13.54 -0.60 15.70
N GLU A 275 14.07 0.59 15.45
CA GLU A 275 13.63 1.52 14.40
C GLU A 275 13.84 0.95 12.97
N GLN A 276 14.70 -0.05 12.78
CA GLN A 276 14.92 -0.66 11.47
C GLN A 276 13.95 -1.82 11.19
N SER A 277 13.20 -2.25 12.20
CA SER A 277 12.29 -3.38 12.12
C SER A 277 10.86 -2.96 11.79
N THR A 278 10.21 -3.68 10.89
CA THR A 278 8.75 -3.61 10.69
C THR A 278 7.98 -4.55 11.62
N ARG A 279 8.62 -5.06 12.69
CA ARG A 279 8.08 -5.99 13.69
C ARG A 279 8.17 -5.42 15.09
N GLN A 280 7.75 -4.18 15.26
CA GLN A 280 7.89 -3.41 16.51
C GLN A 280 6.80 -3.73 17.53
N ILE A 281 5.59 -4.07 17.09
CA ILE A 281 4.45 -4.39 17.95
C ILE A 281 4.12 -5.86 17.77
N SER A 282 4.33 -6.71 18.78
CA SER A 282 3.86 -8.09 18.76
C SER A 282 2.40 -8.15 19.22
N ILE A 283 1.54 -8.76 18.41
CA ILE A 283 0.10 -8.82 18.65
C ILE A 283 -0.43 -10.25 18.67
N GLU A 284 -1.51 -10.47 19.43
CA GLU A 284 -2.26 -11.71 19.46
C GLU A 284 -3.75 -11.42 19.24
N VAL A 285 -4.34 -12.08 18.25
CA VAL A 285 -5.78 -11.99 17.95
C VAL A 285 -6.57 -12.72 19.04
N THR A 286 -7.49 -12.00 19.67
CA THR A 286 -8.37 -12.54 20.72
C THR A 286 -9.85 -12.58 20.29
N ASP A 287 -10.19 -11.97 19.16
CA ASP A 287 -11.55 -11.90 18.65
C ASP A 287 -11.92 -13.19 17.89
N ASP A 288 -12.87 -13.93 18.43
CA ASP A 288 -13.36 -15.16 17.82
C ASP A 288 -13.99 -14.93 16.43
N ARG A 289 -14.52 -13.74 16.16
CA ARG A 289 -15.09 -13.40 14.83
C ARG A 289 -13.99 -13.41 13.78
N LEU A 290 -12.83 -12.81 14.07
CA LEU A 290 -11.70 -12.81 13.15
C LEU A 290 -11.08 -14.21 13.03
N ILE A 291 -10.90 -14.92 14.16
CA ILE A 291 -10.37 -16.28 14.15
C ILE A 291 -11.27 -17.21 13.31
N ASN A 292 -12.59 -17.10 13.46
CA ASN A 292 -13.53 -17.88 12.65
C ASN A 292 -13.56 -17.45 11.18
N TYR A 293 -13.27 -16.17 10.87
CA TYR A 293 -13.32 -15.62 9.53
C TYR A 293 -12.05 -15.96 8.74
N THR A 294 -10.87 -15.68 9.31
CA THR A 294 -9.57 -15.78 8.62
C THR A 294 -8.62 -16.84 9.19
N GLY A 295 -8.90 -17.38 10.36
CA GLY A 295 -7.98 -18.26 11.11
C GLY A 295 -6.99 -17.46 11.97
N GLY A 296 -7.00 -16.13 11.89
CA GLY A 296 -6.09 -15.19 12.53
C GLY A 296 -5.58 -14.14 11.55
N ILE A 297 -4.33 -13.72 11.69
CA ILE A 297 -3.67 -12.79 10.76
C ILE A 297 -3.26 -13.56 9.50
N ILE A 298 -3.58 -13.04 8.32
CA ILE A 298 -3.29 -13.65 7.02
C ILE A 298 -2.67 -12.64 6.05
N GLN A 299 -2.03 -13.11 5.00
CA GLN A 299 -1.48 -12.25 3.95
C GLN A 299 -2.61 -11.43 3.29
N GLY A 300 -2.36 -10.14 3.07
CA GLY A 300 -3.33 -9.16 2.63
C GLY A 300 -3.90 -8.31 3.77
N MET A 301 -3.76 -8.71 5.04
CA MET A 301 -4.08 -7.87 6.21
C MET A 301 -2.96 -6.87 6.55
N SER A 302 -1.80 -6.97 5.90
CA SER A 302 -0.72 -5.99 6.04
C SER A 302 -1.24 -4.58 5.74
N GLY A 303 -1.06 -3.65 6.69
CA GLY A 303 -1.63 -2.31 6.69
C GLY A 303 -2.91 -2.16 7.54
N ALA A 304 -3.50 -3.23 8.09
CA ALA A 304 -4.66 -3.10 8.97
C ALA A 304 -4.31 -2.19 10.18
N PRO A 305 -5.05 -1.06 10.39
CA PRO A 305 -4.75 -0.12 11.48
C PRO A 305 -4.83 -0.79 12.84
N ILE A 306 -3.85 -0.51 13.72
CA ILE A 306 -3.86 -0.92 15.13
C ILE A 306 -4.24 0.30 15.96
N ILE A 307 -5.27 0.14 16.81
CA ILE A 307 -5.83 1.23 17.61
C ILE A 307 -5.84 0.82 19.07
N GLN A 308 -5.37 1.73 19.92
CA GLN A 308 -5.41 1.61 21.36
C GLN A 308 -5.79 2.97 21.96
N ASP A 309 -6.65 3.01 22.97
CA ASP A 309 -7.07 4.21 23.71
C ASP A 309 -7.53 5.37 22.78
N ASN A 310 -8.28 5.03 21.72
CA ASN A 310 -8.76 5.96 20.67
C ASN A 310 -7.65 6.69 19.90
N LYS A 311 -6.46 6.10 19.82
CA LYS A 311 -5.35 6.57 19.00
C LYS A 311 -4.96 5.52 17.97
N LEU A 312 -4.64 5.96 16.75
CA LEU A 312 -3.98 5.13 15.76
C LEU A 312 -2.51 4.99 16.16
N ILE A 313 -2.09 3.80 16.58
CA ILE A 313 -0.75 3.55 17.13
C ILE A 313 0.15 2.76 16.20
N GLY A 314 -0.40 2.05 15.22
CA GLY A 314 0.39 1.22 14.31
C GLY A 314 -0.43 0.60 13.19
N ALA A 315 0.22 -0.28 12.45
CA ALA A 315 -0.37 -1.09 11.40
C ALA A 315 0.16 -2.53 11.47
N VAL A 316 -0.69 -3.51 11.18
CA VAL A 316 -0.29 -4.92 11.03
C VAL A 316 0.67 -5.06 9.87
N THR A 317 1.74 -5.83 10.04
CA THR A 317 2.74 -6.05 8.98
C THR A 317 2.93 -7.52 8.63
N HIS A 318 3.14 -8.39 9.59
CA HIS A 318 3.49 -9.78 9.34
C HIS A 318 2.69 -10.74 10.23
N VAL A 319 2.41 -11.92 9.70
CA VAL A 319 1.88 -13.06 10.47
C VAL A 319 3.03 -13.96 10.94
N ILE A 320 2.87 -14.62 12.08
CA ILE A 320 3.79 -15.67 12.51
C ILE A 320 3.37 -16.98 11.84
N LYS A 321 4.28 -17.57 11.05
CA LYS A 321 3.98 -18.69 10.14
C LYS A 321 3.29 -19.87 10.83
N ASP A 322 3.77 -20.26 11.99
CA ASP A 322 3.29 -21.45 12.70
C ASP A 322 2.21 -21.11 13.77
N ASN A 323 1.79 -19.85 13.84
CA ASN A 323 0.74 -19.40 14.75
C ASN A 323 0.02 -18.16 14.16
N PRO A 324 -1.00 -18.36 13.32
CA PRO A 324 -1.70 -17.25 12.67
C PRO A 324 -2.48 -16.35 13.64
N LYS A 325 -2.72 -16.77 14.89
CA LYS A 325 -3.29 -15.88 15.90
C LYS A 325 -2.30 -14.80 16.35
N LYS A 326 -1.01 -14.97 16.06
CA LYS A 326 0.04 -14.00 16.41
C LYS A 326 0.64 -13.36 15.16
N GLY A 327 1.09 -12.14 15.33
CA GLY A 327 1.75 -11.39 14.26
C GLY A 327 2.43 -10.15 14.78
N TYR A 328 2.86 -9.34 13.86
CA TYR A 328 3.61 -8.13 14.12
C TYR A 328 2.93 -6.91 13.49
N GLY A 329 3.20 -5.77 14.06
CA GLY A 329 2.88 -4.46 13.53
C GLY A 329 4.07 -3.51 13.63
N ILE A 330 3.94 -2.39 12.92
CA ILE A 330 4.88 -1.28 12.93
C ILE A 330 4.26 -0.10 13.68
N PHE A 331 5.08 0.75 14.28
CA PHE A 331 4.61 2.02 14.82
C PHE A 331 4.11 2.93 13.70
N ILE A 332 3.00 3.62 13.97
CA ILE A 332 2.42 4.52 12.98
C ILE A 332 3.34 5.70 12.66
N GLU A 333 4.18 6.11 13.61
CA GLU A 333 5.16 7.18 13.42
C GLU A 333 6.16 6.86 12.31
N GLU A 334 6.55 5.58 12.14
CA GLU A 334 7.46 5.17 11.06
C GLU A 334 6.82 5.34 9.69
N MET A 335 5.53 5.04 9.57
CA MET A 335 4.80 5.26 8.32
C MET A 335 4.65 6.76 7.98
N ILE A 336 4.71 7.64 8.99
CA ILE A 336 4.53 9.09 8.82
C ILE A 336 5.85 9.81 8.55
N LYS A 337 6.97 9.39 9.18
CA LYS A 337 8.29 10.05 9.10
C LYS A 337 8.86 10.18 7.67
N LEU A 338 8.39 9.38 6.72
CA LEU A 338 8.94 9.34 5.35
C LEU A 338 8.74 10.61 4.51
N GLU A 339 7.90 11.54 4.95
CA GLU A 339 7.58 12.76 4.18
C GLU A 339 8.57 13.90 4.37
N ASN A 340 9.55 13.75 5.28
CA ASN A 340 10.51 14.81 5.62
C ASN A 340 11.92 14.60 5.04
N LYS A 341 12.07 13.74 4.03
CA LYS A 341 13.37 13.47 3.38
C LYS A 341 13.31 13.70 1.86
N ASP A 342 12.87 14.88 1.45
CA ASP A 342 13.13 15.44 0.11
C ASP A 342 14.03 16.69 0.22
#